data_dfe40d55df33c54f5aa1df8d66586941
#
_entry.id   dfe40d55df33c54f5aa1df8d66586941
#
_cell.length_a   1.000
_cell.length_b   1.000
_cell.length_c   1.000
_cell.angle_alpha   90.00
_cell.angle_beta   90.00
_cell.angle_gamma   90.00
#
_symmetry.space_group_name_H-M   'P 1'
#
loop_
_entity.id
_entity.type
_entity.pdbx_description
1 polymer ?
#
loop_
_entity_poly.entity_id
_entity_poly.type
_entity_poly.pdbx_seq_one_letter_code
_entity_poly.pdbx_strand_id
1 'polypeptide(L)'
;MTSGHAELQDRVPMSTTWFIAKEYLKRLEIDFEEHGRTTFSVHPEKHIETKVIEVFPGKNWITLTTRLMDLDELPPKGRKVVYEKLLKANATLVEVNFGIDKKNCLTLRNAAPVTGISYDVFNCTYEAHLAAIKFFFEKMKDQLLQE
;
A
#
# COMPACT_ATOMS: atom_id res chain seq x y z
N MET A 1 32.97 -12.20 16.00
CA MET A 1 31.63 -12.81 15.97
C MET A 1 30.50 -11.79 16.19
N THR A 2 30.83 -10.57 16.53
CA THR A 2 29.84 -9.51 16.68
C THR A 2 29.09 -9.18 15.38
N SER A 3 29.76 -9.27 14.23
CA SER A 3 29.13 -9.00 12.93
C SER A 3 28.06 -10.03 12.56
N GLY A 4 28.34 -11.32 12.82
CA GLY A 4 27.35 -12.37 12.55
C GLY A 4 26.15 -12.28 13.47
N HIS A 5 26.36 -11.84 14.72
CA HIS A 5 25.29 -11.65 15.67
C HIS A 5 24.39 -10.47 15.27
N ALA A 6 24.98 -9.39 14.79
CA ALA A 6 24.24 -8.23 14.30
C ALA A 6 23.42 -8.58 13.06
N GLU A 7 23.96 -9.36 12.15
CA GLU A 7 23.23 -9.82 10.97
C GLU A 7 22.03 -10.67 11.33
N LEU A 8 22.17 -11.58 12.30
CA LEU A 8 21.06 -12.39 12.78
C LEU A 8 19.98 -11.55 13.42
N GLN A 9 20.35 -10.53 14.22
CA GLN A 9 19.38 -9.63 14.83
C GLN A 9 18.61 -8.83 13.78
N ASP A 10 19.26 -8.41 12.69
CA ASP A 10 18.59 -7.67 11.62
C ASP A 10 17.66 -8.59 10.82
N ARG A 11 18.04 -9.86 10.62
CA ARG A 11 17.21 -10.82 9.88
C ARG A 11 16.00 -11.26 10.67
N VAL A 12 16.16 -11.52 11.98
CA VAL A 12 15.08 -12.03 12.83
C VAL A 12 13.90 -11.05 12.87
N PRO A 13 14.09 -9.72 13.09
CA PRO A 13 12.96 -8.79 13.04
C PRO A 13 12.20 -8.79 11.72
N MET A 14 12.90 -8.86 10.58
CA MET A 14 12.24 -8.91 9.27
C MET A 14 11.47 -10.20 9.08
N SER A 15 12.07 -11.35 9.46
CA SER A 15 11.39 -12.64 9.39
C SER A 15 10.18 -12.66 10.32
N THR A 16 10.29 -12.08 11.50
CA THR A 16 9.19 -11.97 12.45
C THR A 16 8.08 -11.10 11.85
N THR A 17 8.44 -9.99 11.23
CA THR A 17 7.46 -9.10 10.58
C THR A 17 6.71 -9.82 9.46
N TRP A 18 7.41 -10.64 8.68
CA TRP A 18 6.79 -11.43 7.61
C TRP A 18 5.74 -12.38 8.20
N PHE A 19 6.08 -13.11 9.28
CA PHE A 19 5.14 -14.02 9.92
C PHE A 19 3.95 -13.28 10.54
N ILE A 20 4.19 -12.14 11.15
CA ILE A 20 3.12 -11.30 11.71
C ILE A 20 2.16 -10.86 10.59
N ALA A 21 2.70 -10.35 9.49
CA ALA A 21 1.88 -9.93 8.35
C ALA A 21 1.06 -11.09 7.81
N LYS A 22 1.66 -12.25 7.65
CA LYS A 22 0.96 -13.45 7.16
C LYS A 22 -0.20 -13.83 8.08
N GLU A 23 0.03 -13.83 9.40
CA GLU A 23 -1.03 -14.15 10.37
C GLU A 23 -2.18 -13.15 10.29
N TYR A 24 -1.88 -11.86 10.16
CA TYR A 24 -2.91 -10.85 10.06
C TYR A 24 -3.70 -10.97 8.75
N LEU A 25 -3.02 -11.28 7.64
CA LEU A 25 -3.71 -11.50 6.37
C LEU A 25 -4.64 -12.70 6.44
N LYS A 26 -4.24 -13.77 7.12
CA LYS A 26 -5.12 -14.91 7.35
C LYS A 26 -6.34 -14.55 8.19
N ARG A 27 -6.16 -13.74 9.22
CA ARG A 27 -7.28 -13.31 10.09
C ARG A 27 -8.26 -12.41 9.34
N LEU A 28 -7.81 -11.68 8.33
CA LEU A 28 -8.68 -10.89 7.47
C LEU A 28 -9.53 -11.74 6.53
N GLU A 29 -9.20 -13.04 6.38
CA GLU A 29 -9.91 -13.99 5.51
C GLU A 29 -9.98 -13.51 4.05
N ILE A 30 -8.87 -12.98 3.55
CA ILE A 30 -8.76 -12.48 2.18
C ILE A 30 -7.77 -13.35 1.39
N ASP A 31 -7.93 -13.36 0.07
CA ASP A 31 -7.02 -14.08 -0.80
C ASP A 31 -5.69 -13.34 -0.90
N PHE A 32 -4.59 -14.06 -0.75
CA PHE A 32 -3.27 -13.51 -0.95
C PHE A 32 -2.28 -14.54 -1.46
N GLU A 33 -1.24 -14.07 -2.09
CA GLU A 33 -0.14 -14.89 -2.59
C GLU A 33 1.16 -14.46 -1.93
N GLU A 34 2.02 -15.43 -1.62
CA GLU A 34 3.33 -15.16 -1.07
C GLU A 34 4.36 -15.08 -2.18
N HIS A 35 5.25 -14.09 -2.11
CA HIS A 35 6.37 -13.94 -3.05
C HIS A 35 7.67 -14.09 -2.27
N GLY A 36 8.10 -15.34 -2.07
CA GLY A 36 9.21 -15.65 -1.19
C GLY A 36 8.87 -15.23 0.23
N ARG A 37 9.84 -14.71 0.95
CA ARG A 37 9.62 -14.12 2.28
C ARG A 37 9.83 -12.61 2.26
N THR A 38 9.49 -11.99 1.15
CA THR A 38 9.69 -10.55 0.96
C THR A 38 8.39 -9.78 0.86
N THR A 39 7.41 -10.29 0.12
CA THR A 39 6.18 -9.56 -0.13
C THR A 39 4.98 -10.49 -0.22
N PHE A 40 3.79 -9.88 -0.14
CA PHE A 40 2.53 -10.54 -0.42
C PHE A 40 1.76 -9.73 -1.45
N SER A 41 1.02 -10.43 -2.31
CA SER A 41 0.05 -9.78 -3.19
C SER A 41 -1.33 -10.12 -2.65
N VAL A 42 -2.08 -9.11 -2.27
CA VAL A 42 -3.40 -9.27 -1.67
C VAL A 42 -4.46 -8.93 -2.71
N HIS A 43 -5.47 -9.80 -2.82
CA HIS A 43 -6.58 -9.63 -3.74
C HIS A 43 -7.84 -9.28 -2.93
N PRO A 44 -8.21 -7.99 -2.87
CA PRO A 44 -9.40 -7.58 -2.13
C PRO A 44 -10.69 -8.13 -2.71
N GLU A 45 -11.78 -7.99 -1.97
CA GLU A 45 -13.08 -8.49 -2.37
C GLU A 45 -13.51 -8.05 -3.78
N LYS A 46 -14.31 -8.90 -4.42
CA LYS A 46 -14.66 -8.81 -5.86
C LYS A 46 -15.36 -7.53 -6.31
N HIS A 47 -15.99 -6.80 -5.42
CA HIS A 47 -16.72 -5.58 -5.79
C HIS A 47 -15.90 -4.30 -5.64
N ILE A 48 -14.64 -4.42 -5.24
CA ILE A 48 -13.68 -3.34 -5.33
C ILE A 48 -12.94 -3.57 -6.65
N GLU A 49 -12.83 -2.52 -7.48
CA GLU A 49 -12.02 -2.60 -8.70
C GLU A 49 -10.77 -3.44 -8.42
N THR A 50 -10.59 -4.52 -9.15
CA THR A 50 -9.63 -5.58 -8.81
C THR A 50 -8.19 -5.12 -8.85
N LYS A 51 -7.82 -4.27 -7.91
CA LYS A 51 -6.44 -3.84 -7.75
C LYS A 51 -5.76 -4.70 -6.71
N VAL A 52 -4.56 -5.11 -7.02
CA VAL A 52 -3.73 -5.88 -6.12
C VAL A 52 -3.09 -4.93 -5.12
N ILE A 53 -3.15 -5.30 -3.85
CA ILE A 53 -2.44 -4.57 -2.80
C ILE A 53 -1.15 -5.34 -2.53
N GLU A 54 -0.01 -4.67 -2.74
CA GLU A 54 1.28 -5.25 -2.40
C GLU A 54 1.59 -4.94 -0.94
N VAL A 55 1.91 -5.97 -0.17
CA VAL A 55 2.25 -5.84 1.25
C VAL A 55 3.72 -6.13 1.42
N PHE A 56 4.45 -5.17 1.98
CA PHE A 56 5.90 -5.24 2.20
C PHE A 56 6.18 -5.25 3.70
N PRO A 57 6.39 -6.43 4.30
CA PRO A 57 6.76 -6.49 5.72
C PRO A 57 8.23 -6.12 5.88
N GLY A 58 8.48 -4.94 6.35
CA GLY A 58 9.82 -4.43 6.57
C GLY A 58 10.24 -4.48 8.04
N LYS A 59 11.40 -3.94 8.33
CA LYS A 59 11.93 -3.92 9.68
C LYS A 59 11.12 -3.02 10.62
N ASN A 60 10.72 -1.87 10.13
CA ASN A 60 10.04 -0.85 10.94
C ASN A 60 8.58 -0.64 10.57
N TRP A 61 8.20 -1.04 9.36
CA TRP A 61 6.87 -0.78 8.81
C TRP A 61 6.39 -1.96 7.99
N ILE A 62 5.08 -2.24 8.08
CA ILE A 62 4.40 -3.07 7.10
C ILE A 62 3.71 -2.10 6.15
N THR A 63 4.21 -2.03 4.93
CA THR A 63 3.75 -1.05 3.94
C THR A 63 2.77 -1.70 2.97
N LEU A 64 1.66 -1.00 2.70
CA LEU A 64 0.68 -1.40 1.70
C LEU A 64 0.76 -0.42 0.54
N THR A 65 0.86 -0.94 -0.68
CA THR A 65 0.96 -0.13 -1.89
C THR A 65 0.05 -0.70 -2.98
N THR A 66 -0.68 0.17 -3.66
CA THR A 66 -1.50 -0.20 -4.82
C THR A 66 -1.14 0.71 -5.99
N ARG A 67 -0.92 0.14 -7.15
CA ARG A 67 -0.80 0.89 -8.40
C ARG A 67 -2.20 1.12 -8.93
N LEU A 68 -2.59 2.38 -9.06
CA LEU A 68 -3.94 2.75 -9.46
C LEU A 68 -4.06 2.92 -10.97
N MET A 69 -3.11 3.56 -11.60
CA MET A 69 -3.13 3.78 -13.05
C MET A 69 -1.75 4.21 -13.53
N ASP A 70 -1.53 4.06 -14.83
CA ASP A 70 -0.33 4.56 -15.49
C ASP A 70 -0.57 6.02 -15.88
N LEU A 71 0.27 6.93 -15.38
CA LEU A 71 0.13 8.34 -15.68
C LEU A 71 0.44 8.69 -17.14
N ASP A 72 1.12 7.79 -17.85
CA ASP A 72 1.34 7.96 -19.29
C ASP A 72 0.04 7.86 -20.09
N GLU A 73 -1.03 7.30 -19.51
CA GLU A 73 -2.35 7.30 -20.12
C GLU A 73 -3.01 8.68 -20.13
N LEU A 74 -2.50 9.60 -19.31
CA LEU A 74 -3.03 10.96 -19.25
C LEU A 74 -2.39 11.85 -20.31
N PRO A 75 -3.16 12.78 -20.90
CA PRO A 75 -2.59 13.76 -21.84
C PRO A 75 -1.51 14.59 -21.17
N PRO A 76 -0.38 14.87 -21.85
CA PRO A 76 0.68 15.68 -21.25
C PRO A 76 0.22 17.05 -20.77
N LYS A 77 -0.73 17.66 -21.46
CA LYS A 77 -1.25 18.98 -21.11
C LYS A 77 -1.97 19.01 -19.75
N GLY A 78 -2.59 17.91 -19.36
CA GLY A 78 -3.35 17.87 -18.11
C GLY A 78 -2.58 17.46 -16.89
N ARG A 79 -1.34 17.02 -17.05
CA ARG A 79 -0.59 16.39 -15.94
C ARG A 79 -0.37 17.32 -14.75
N LYS A 80 -0.08 18.59 -15.01
CA LYS A 80 0.13 19.56 -13.93
C LYS A 80 -1.13 19.71 -13.07
N VAL A 81 -2.29 19.79 -13.70
CA VAL A 81 -3.57 19.91 -12.99
C VAL A 81 -3.85 18.65 -12.19
N VAL A 82 -3.55 17.49 -12.76
CA VAL A 82 -3.69 16.19 -12.07
C VAL A 82 -2.81 16.16 -10.83
N TYR A 83 -1.55 16.57 -10.96
CA TYR A 83 -0.62 16.58 -9.82
C TYR A 83 -1.12 17.52 -8.72
N GLU A 84 -1.65 18.67 -9.06
CA GLU A 84 -2.22 19.58 -8.08
C GLU A 84 -3.41 18.96 -7.35
N LYS A 85 -4.31 18.31 -8.09
CA LYS A 85 -5.48 17.64 -7.50
C LYS A 85 -5.05 16.54 -6.54
N LEU A 86 -4.03 15.76 -6.91
CA LEU A 86 -3.53 14.68 -6.06
C LEU A 86 -2.87 15.21 -4.79
N LEU A 87 -2.09 16.27 -4.90
CA LEU A 87 -1.46 16.89 -3.73
C LEU A 87 -2.51 17.49 -2.79
N LYS A 88 -3.55 18.10 -3.34
CA LYS A 88 -4.65 18.63 -2.53
C LYS A 88 -5.42 17.49 -1.85
N ALA A 89 -5.63 16.38 -2.55
CA ALA A 89 -6.28 15.21 -1.96
C ALA A 89 -5.45 14.65 -0.80
N ASN A 90 -4.13 14.60 -0.95
CA ASN A 90 -3.25 14.15 0.14
C ASN A 90 -3.40 15.03 1.39
N ALA A 91 -3.69 16.31 1.22
CA ALA A 91 -3.87 17.21 2.37
C ALA A 91 -5.12 16.88 3.19
N THR A 92 -6.09 16.20 2.60
CA THR A 92 -7.34 15.83 3.27
C THR A 92 -7.40 14.36 3.68
N LEU A 93 -6.61 13.50 3.06
CA LEU A 93 -6.58 12.08 3.39
C LEU A 93 -5.78 11.85 4.68
N VAL A 94 -6.30 10.97 5.51
CA VAL A 94 -5.63 10.54 6.74
C VAL A 94 -5.07 9.14 6.52
N GLU A 95 -3.83 8.92 6.91
CA GLU A 95 -3.12 7.63 6.86
C GLU A 95 -2.77 7.10 5.47
N VAL A 96 -3.32 7.67 4.40
CA VAL A 96 -3.08 7.16 3.04
C VAL A 96 -2.64 8.32 2.16
N ASN A 97 -1.68 8.07 1.27
CA ASN A 97 -1.16 9.11 0.39
C ASN A 97 -1.06 8.62 -1.04
N PHE A 98 -1.34 9.51 -1.98
CA PHE A 98 -1.03 9.31 -3.39
C PHE A 98 0.43 9.62 -3.63
N GLY A 99 1.03 8.89 -4.57
CA GLY A 99 2.40 9.10 -4.99
C GLY A 99 2.59 8.66 -6.44
N ILE A 100 3.78 8.87 -6.93
CA ILE A 100 4.16 8.47 -8.28
C ILE A 100 5.42 7.61 -8.15
N ASP A 101 5.37 6.38 -8.68
CA ASP A 101 6.51 5.48 -8.59
C ASP A 101 7.51 5.71 -9.74
N LYS A 102 8.58 4.95 -9.74
CA LYS A 102 9.65 5.07 -10.75
C LYS A 102 9.19 4.76 -12.16
N LYS A 103 8.09 4.03 -12.31
CA LYS A 103 7.52 3.66 -13.62
C LYS A 103 6.43 4.63 -14.05
N ASN A 104 6.30 5.76 -13.38
CA ASN A 104 5.29 6.78 -13.64
C ASN A 104 3.86 6.27 -13.45
N CYS A 105 3.68 5.36 -12.50
CA CYS A 105 2.36 4.90 -12.09
C CYS A 105 1.88 5.69 -10.89
N LEU A 106 0.61 6.07 -10.90
CA LEU A 106 -0.03 6.64 -9.72
C LEU A 106 -0.22 5.54 -8.69
N THR A 107 0.27 5.77 -7.50
CA THR A 107 0.19 4.80 -6.41
C THR A 107 -0.57 5.35 -5.23
N LEU A 108 -1.13 4.42 -4.45
CA LEU A 108 -1.71 4.69 -3.15
C LEU A 108 -0.89 3.91 -2.14
N ARG A 109 -0.53 4.55 -1.02
CA ARG A 109 0.38 3.95 -0.06
C ARG A 109 0.03 4.34 1.37
N ASN A 110 0.13 3.38 2.27
CA ASN A 110 0.14 3.64 3.70
C ASN A 110 0.94 2.53 4.40
N ALA A 111 1.13 2.67 5.71
CA ALA A 111 1.95 1.73 6.45
C ALA A 111 1.50 1.64 7.90
N ALA A 112 1.71 0.46 8.49
CA ALA A 112 1.53 0.24 9.92
C ALA A 112 2.90 0.10 10.58
N PRO A 113 3.15 0.77 11.70
CA PRO A 113 4.43 0.62 12.40
C PRO A 113 4.55 -0.77 13.03
N VAL A 114 5.72 -1.36 12.95
CA VAL A 114 5.96 -2.69 13.53
C VAL A 114 6.02 -2.62 15.06
N THR A 115 6.60 -1.55 15.59
CA THR A 115 6.69 -1.35 17.03
C THR A 115 5.29 -1.23 17.63
N GLY A 116 4.96 -2.14 18.55
CA GLY A 116 3.64 -2.16 19.17
C GLY A 116 2.50 -2.58 18.28
N ILE A 117 2.80 -3.24 17.17
CA ILE A 117 1.77 -3.64 16.21
C ILE A 117 0.80 -4.66 16.81
N SER A 118 -0.45 -4.52 16.45
CA SER A 118 -1.51 -5.48 16.78
C SER A 118 -2.32 -5.74 15.52
N TYR A 119 -3.13 -6.78 15.58
CA TYR A 119 -4.06 -7.05 14.48
C TYR A 119 -4.98 -5.86 14.23
N ASP A 120 -5.48 -5.22 15.30
CA ASP A 120 -6.38 -4.08 15.17
C ASP A 120 -5.71 -2.91 14.44
N VAL A 121 -4.45 -2.62 14.75
CA VAL A 121 -3.69 -1.58 14.05
C VAL A 121 -3.52 -1.94 12.58
N PHE A 122 -3.14 -3.17 12.29
CA PHE A 122 -2.99 -3.61 10.90
C PHE A 122 -4.32 -3.56 10.15
N ASN A 123 -5.40 -4.00 10.79
CA ASN A 123 -6.73 -3.97 10.19
C ASN A 123 -7.17 -2.54 9.88
N CYS A 124 -6.92 -1.60 10.79
CA CYS A 124 -7.21 -0.18 10.54
C CYS A 124 -6.44 0.34 9.32
N THR A 125 -5.16 -0.02 9.20
CA THR A 125 -4.33 0.36 8.06
C THR A 125 -4.89 -0.24 6.76
N TYR A 126 -5.27 -1.51 6.80
CA TYR A 126 -5.84 -2.21 5.64
C TYR A 126 -7.18 -1.58 5.22
N GLU A 127 -8.07 -1.34 6.18
CA GLU A 127 -9.38 -0.73 5.89
C GLU A 127 -9.24 0.69 5.33
N ALA A 128 -8.31 1.48 5.86
CA ALA A 128 -8.03 2.81 5.32
C ALA A 128 -7.55 2.73 3.88
N HIS A 129 -6.70 1.75 3.57
CA HIS A 129 -6.20 1.53 2.22
C HIS A 129 -7.35 1.17 1.25
N LEU A 130 -8.23 0.24 1.66
CA LEU A 130 -9.40 -0.13 0.85
C LEU A 130 -10.32 1.06 0.61
N ALA A 131 -10.61 1.83 1.66
CA ALA A 131 -11.47 3.00 1.55
C ALA A 131 -10.89 4.01 0.55
N ALA A 132 -9.58 4.19 0.56
CA ALA A 132 -8.92 5.10 -0.37
C ALA A 132 -8.95 4.59 -1.82
N ILE A 133 -8.83 3.29 -2.03
CA ILE A 133 -8.98 2.71 -3.36
C ILE A 133 -10.40 2.99 -3.90
N LYS A 134 -11.41 2.73 -3.08
CA LYS A 134 -12.81 3.00 -3.46
C LYS A 134 -13.04 4.47 -3.76
N PHE A 135 -12.52 5.35 -2.91
CA PHE A 135 -12.62 6.78 -3.10
C PHE A 135 -12.01 7.21 -4.43
N PHE A 136 -10.84 6.67 -4.77
CA PHE A 136 -10.18 6.99 -6.03
C PHE A 136 -11.07 6.62 -7.23
N PHE A 137 -11.56 5.38 -7.27
CA PHE A 137 -12.33 4.90 -8.43
C PHE A 137 -13.72 5.51 -8.50
N GLU A 138 -14.37 5.76 -7.37
CA GLU A 138 -15.74 6.29 -7.34
C GLU A 138 -15.79 7.80 -7.50
N LYS A 139 -14.78 8.53 -7.00
CA LYS A 139 -14.86 10.00 -6.89
C LYS A 139 -13.77 10.75 -7.64
N MET A 140 -12.59 10.19 -7.82
CA MET A 140 -11.45 10.92 -8.34
C MET A 140 -11.08 10.59 -9.77
N LYS A 141 -11.14 9.32 -10.15
CA LYS A 141 -10.62 8.86 -11.45
C LYS A 141 -11.22 9.65 -12.62
N ASP A 142 -12.54 9.78 -12.64
CA ASP A 142 -13.21 10.50 -13.73
C ASP A 142 -12.84 11.99 -13.74
N GLN A 143 -12.69 12.59 -12.57
CA GLN A 143 -12.27 13.98 -12.47
C GLN A 143 -10.85 14.21 -12.99
N LEU A 144 -9.96 13.24 -12.79
CA LEU A 144 -8.59 13.33 -13.28
C LEU A 144 -8.53 13.21 -14.82
N LEU A 145 -9.45 12.45 -15.40
CA LEU A 145 -9.51 12.26 -16.85
C LEU A 145 -10.25 13.39 -17.56
N GLN A 146 -10.98 14.21 -16.84
CA GLN A 146 -11.66 15.40 -17.40
C GLN A 146 -10.68 16.56 -17.51
N GLU A 147 -10.67 17.20 -18.63
CA GLU A 147 -9.89 18.41 -18.84
C GLU A 147 -10.55 19.65 -18.22
#